data_50310a89998807385dc2c9f2ac69dde4
#
_entry.id   50310a89998807385dc2c9f2ac69dde4
#
_cell.length_a   1.000
_cell.length_b   1.000
_cell.length_c   1.000
_cell.angle_alpha   90.00
_cell.angle_beta   90.00
_cell.angle_gamma   90.00
#
_symmetry.space_group_name_H-M   'P 1'
#
loop_
_entity.id
_entity.type
_entity.pdbx_description
1 polymer ?
#
loop_
_entity_poly.entity_id
_entity_poly.type
_entity_poly.pdbx_seq_one_letter_code
_entity_poly.pdbx_strand_id
1 'polypeptide(L)'
;LPFKPTPLIGELVSVESHALEKADYKKHLHSKQHILAELIRERGQRHIIFVFEGMDAAGKGGAIRRIIAPLDPREFTIHAISAPTEDELKHAYLWRFWTRLPHDEMADVDIVYLSQKFKRNKCVALLKQRLHNSRVTIFDRSWYGRVLVERIEGFAKEADWQRAYGEINRFENDLVQSNAIVVKFWLAISEEEELKRFKAREETP
;
A
#
# COMPACT_ATOMS: atom_id res chain seq x y z
N LEU A 1 -24.55 -3.92 -7.54
CA LEU A 1 -24.28 -3.24 -8.81
C LEU A 1 -23.64 -4.24 -9.77
N PRO A 2 -24.05 -4.33 -11.07
CA PRO A 2 -23.42 -5.23 -12.00
C PRO A 2 -21.94 -4.84 -12.18
N PHE A 3 -21.09 -5.84 -12.14
CA PHE A 3 -19.65 -5.72 -12.35
C PHE A 3 -19.42 -5.18 -13.77
N LYS A 4 -18.96 -3.93 -13.89
CA LYS A 4 -18.47 -3.43 -15.18
C LYS A 4 -17.10 -4.06 -15.40
N PRO A 5 -16.86 -4.69 -16.56
CA PRO A 5 -15.52 -5.19 -16.88
C PRO A 5 -14.53 -4.02 -16.78
N THR A 6 -13.48 -4.20 -15.99
CA THR A 6 -12.39 -3.22 -15.91
C THR A 6 -11.69 -3.19 -17.27
N PRO A 7 -11.52 -2.05 -17.91
CA PRO A 7 -10.76 -1.96 -19.15
C PRO A 7 -9.36 -2.53 -18.97
N LEU A 8 -8.85 -3.20 -19.99
CA LEU A 8 -7.48 -3.74 -19.98
C LEU A 8 -6.49 -2.58 -19.77
N ILE A 9 -5.43 -2.83 -19.01
CA ILE A 9 -4.40 -1.81 -18.70
C ILE A 9 -3.91 -1.11 -19.98
N GLY A 10 -3.79 -1.82 -21.12
CA GLY A 10 -3.44 -1.25 -22.42
C GLY A 10 -4.45 -0.22 -22.98
N GLU A 11 -5.71 -0.31 -22.58
CA GLU A 11 -6.76 0.66 -22.97
C GLU A 11 -6.77 1.90 -22.04
N LEU A 12 -6.22 1.75 -20.82
CA LEU A 12 -6.12 2.82 -19.83
C LEU A 12 -4.85 3.66 -20.01
N VAL A 13 -3.84 3.15 -20.68
CA VAL A 13 -2.56 3.83 -20.91
C VAL A 13 -2.57 4.60 -22.21
N SER A 14 -3.44 5.59 -22.34
CA SER A 14 -3.05 6.76 -23.12
C SER A 14 -2.09 7.55 -22.21
N VAL A 15 -0.79 7.39 -22.43
CA VAL A 15 0.24 8.20 -21.76
C VAL A 15 0.22 9.60 -22.39
N GLU A 16 -0.91 10.26 -22.33
CA GLU A 16 -0.99 11.68 -22.58
C GLU A 16 -0.33 12.36 -21.39
N SER A 17 0.85 12.89 -21.61
CA SER A 17 1.55 13.69 -20.62
C SER A 17 0.79 15.00 -20.41
N HIS A 18 -0.10 15.04 -19.44
CA HIS A 18 -0.67 16.28 -18.93
C HIS A 18 0.37 17.01 -18.08
N ALA A 19 1.35 17.62 -18.73
CA ALA A 19 2.35 18.42 -18.05
C ALA A 19 1.69 19.67 -17.47
N LEU A 20 1.60 19.74 -16.14
CA LEU A 20 1.19 20.94 -15.42
C LEU A 20 2.41 21.85 -15.20
N GLU A 21 2.19 23.16 -15.32
CA GLU A 21 3.16 24.14 -14.87
C GLU A 21 3.50 23.91 -13.40
N LYS A 22 4.79 24.07 -13.04
CA LYS A 22 5.31 23.75 -11.70
C LYS A 22 4.58 24.51 -10.58
N ALA A 23 4.16 25.74 -10.82
CA ALA A 23 3.43 26.56 -9.86
C ALA A 23 2.02 26.00 -9.61
N ASP A 24 1.30 25.69 -10.69
CA ASP A 24 -0.05 25.12 -10.62
C ASP A 24 -0.04 23.72 -10.00
N TYR A 25 0.94 22.90 -10.38
CA TYR A 25 1.14 21.61 -9.74
C TYR A 25 1.29 21.72 -8.21
N LYS A 26 2.13 22.64 -7.72
CA LYS A 26 2.32 22.84 -6.28
C LYS A 26 1.05 23.27 -5.58
N LYS A 27 0.30 24.21 -6.17
CA LYS A 27 -0.97 24.71 -5.63
C LYS A 27 -2.01 23.58 -5.55
N HIS A 28 -2.16 22.80 -6.64
CA HIS A 28 -3.08 21.67 -6.68
C HIS A 28 -2.67 20.58 -5.69
N LEU A 29 -1.39 20.26 -5.60
CA LEU A 29 -0.88 19.26 -4.67
C LEU A 29 -1.23 19.62 -3.23
N HIS A 30 -0.94 20.87 -2.81
CA HIS A 30 -1.22 21.32 -1.46
C HIS A 30 -2.71 21.27 -1.11
N SER A 31 -3.57 21.74 -2.02
CA SER A 31 -5.03 21.66 -1.86
C SER A 31 -5.51 20.21 -1.73
N LYS A 32 -5.00 19.29 -2.59
CA LYS A 32 -5.39 17.88 -2.55
C LYS A 32 -4.87 17.16 -1.30
N GLN A 33 -3.69 17.52 -0.82
CA GLN A 33 -3.14 17.00 0.43
C GLN A 33 -4.01 17.41 1.63
N HIS A 34 -4.51 18.63 1.67
CA HIS A 34 -5.42 19.09 2.72
C HIS A 34 -6.71 18.27 2.73
N ILE A 35 -7.35 18.15 1.57
CA ILE A 35 -8.58 17.35 1.42
C ILE A 35 -8.33 15.89 1.84
N LEU A 36 -7.22 15.29 1.43
CA LEU A 36 -6.86 13.91 1.81
C LEU A 36 -6.75 13.76 3.33
N ALA A 37 -6.07 14.70 4.00
CA ALA A 37 -5.93 14.67 5.46
C ALA A 37 -7.29 14.79 6.17
N GLU A 38 -8.20 15.61 5.66
CA GLU A 38 -9.57 15.71 6.18
C GLU A 38 -10.34 14.41 6.01
N LEU A 39 -10.36 13.84 4.80
CA LEU A 39 -11.03 12.57 4.52
C LEU A 39 -10.49 11.42 5.38
N ILE A 40 -9.16 11.40 5.63
CA ILE A 40 -8.55 10.41 6.51
C ILE A 40 -9.01 10.61 7.96
N ARG A 41 -9.18 11.82 8.44
CA ARG A 41 -9.73 12.09 9.80
C ARG A 41 -11.21 11.70 9.90
N GLU A 42 -11.98 11.95 8.86
CA GLU A 42 -13.42 11.66 8.81
C GLU A 42 -13.76 10.18 8.55
N ARG A 43 -12.76 9.33 8.31
CA ARG A 43 -12.97 7.90 7.97
C ARG A 43 -13.74 7.07 9.00
N GLY A 44 -13.89 7.57 10.24
CA GLY A 44 -14.47 6.82 11.36
C GLY A 44 -13.57 5.66 11.79
N GLN A 45 -14.15 4.48 11.97
CA GLN A 45 -13.44 3.25 12.36
C GLN A 45 -12.86 2.45 11.17
N ARG A 46 -12.90 3.01 9.95
CA ARG A 46 -12.44 2.30 8.75
C ARG A 46 -10.93 2.34 8.62
N HIS A 47 -10.33 1.20 8.26
CA HIS A 47 -8.94 1.15 7.83
C HIS A 47 -8.81 1.62 6.38
N ILE A 48 -7.75 2.37 6.09
CA ILE A 48 -7.41 2.76 4.73
C ILE A 48 -6.14 2.02 4.32
N ILE A 49 -6.22 1.33 3.19
CA ILE A 49 -5.11 0.56 2.63
C ILE A 49 -4.77 1.13 1.27
N PHE A 50 -3.61 1.78 1.17
CA PHE A 50 -3.06 2.25 -0.09
C PHE A 50 -2.11 1.21 -0.67
N VAL A 51 -2.33 0.83 -1.90
CA VAL A 51 -1.54 -0.15 -2.64
C VAL A 51 -0.89 0.53 -3.83
N PHE A 52 0.44 0.50 -3.89
CA PHE A 52 1.21 1.08 -4.98
C PHE A 52 1.88 -0.01 -5.79
N GLU A 53 1.51 -0.06 -7.05
CA GLU A 53 2.13 -0.93 -8.07
C GLU A 53 2.53 -0.11 -9.30
N GLY A 54 3.25 -0.72 -10.21
CA GLY A 54 3.64 -0.12 -11.47
C GLY A 54 5.11 -0.31 -11.80
N MET A 55 5.50 0.23 -12.96
CA MET A 55 6.81 0.08 -13.55
C MET A 55 7.94 0.59 -12.65
N ASP A 56 9.15 0.10 -12.87
CA ASP A 56 10.30 0.63 -12.16
C ASP A 56 10.54 2.09 -12.59
N ALA A 57 11.16 2.85 -11.74
CA ALA A 57 11.32 4.30 -11.94
C ALA A 57 10.03 5.12 -12.16
N ALA A 58 8.83 4.51 -12.13
CA ALA A 58 7.55 5.22 -12.34
C ALA A 58 7.22 6.25 -11.23
N GLY A 59 7.95 6.25 -10.13
CA GLY A 59 7.82 7.27 -9.09
C GLY A 59 6.96 6.87 -7.89
N LYS A 60 6.78 5.56 -7.62
CA LYS A 60 6.03 5.03 -6.48
C LYS A 60 6.40 5.71 -5.16
N GLY A 61 7.67 5.69 -4.77
CA GLY A 61 8.15 6.31 -3.54
C GLY A 61 7.92 7.83 -3.48
N GLY A 62 7.93 8.52 -4.64
CA GLY A 62 7.58 9.92 -4.75
C GLY A 62 6.09 10.17 -4.51
N ALA A 63 5.22 9.32 -5.02
CA ALA A 63 3.78 9.37 -4.80
C ALA A 63 3.43 9.10 -3.33
N ILE A 64 4.03 8.05 -2.73
CA ILE A 64 3.86 7.73 -1.31
C ILE A 64 4.25 8.93 -0.44
N ARG A 65 5.42 9.53 -0.67
CA ARG A 65 5.86 10.72 0.09
C ARG A 65 4.86 11.87 0.03
N ARG A 66 4.19 12.08 -1.11
CA ARG A 66 3.18 13.13 -1.26
C ARG A 66 1.90 12.82 -0.51
N ILE A 67 1.51 11.55 -0.44
CA ILE A 67 0.32 11.11 0.30
C ILE A 67 0.54 11.23 1.81
N ILE A 68 1.70 10.84 2.32
CA ILE A 68 1.97 10.89 3.76
C ILE A 68 2.35 12.28 4.28
N ALA A 69 2.77 13.20 3.40
CA ALA A 69 3.23 14.53 3.81
C ALA A 69 2.26 15.31 4.72
N PRO A 70 0.93 15.25 4.55
CA PRO A 70 -0.02 15.93 5.40
C PRO A 70 -0.47 15.11 6.62
N LEU A 71 0.03 13.88 6.81
CA LEU A 71 -0.41 12.96 7.86
C LEU A 71 0.53 12.99 9.06
N ASP A 72 0.00 12.72 10.25
CA ASP A 72 0.81 12.48 11.44
C ASP A 72 1.57 11.14 11.27
N PRO A 73 2.88 11.09 11.55
CA PRO A 73 3.66 9.84 11.45
C PRO A 73 3.11 8.65 12.27
N ARG A 74 2.27 8.93 13.25
CA ARG A 74 1.60 7.90 14.07
C ARG A 74 0.35 7.31 13.40
N GLU A 75 -0.19 7.96 12.38
CA GLU A 75 -1.44 7.56 11.71
C GLU A 75 -1.23 6.55 10.58
N PHE A 76 0.01 6.34 10.13
CA PHE A 76 0.28 5.43 9.01
C PHE A 76 1.45 4.49 9.27
N THR A 77 1.42 3.36 8.56
CA THR A 77 2.54 2.41 8.46
C THR A 77 2.82 2.13 7.00
N ILE A 78 4.11 2.12 6.61
CA ILE A 78 4.55 1.80 5.26
C ILE A 78 5.24 0.45 5.28
N HIS A 79 4.81 -0.44 4.38
CA HIS A 79 5.43 -1.72 4.12
C HIS A 79 6.04 -1.73 2.72
N ALA A 80 7.37 -1.66 2.65
CA ALA A 80 8.11 -1.92 1.41
C ALA A 80 8.20 -3.44 1.21
N ILE A 81 7.51 -3.94 0.20
CA ILE A 81 7.44 -5.38 -0.07
C ILE A 81 8.61 -5.79 -0.95
N SER A 82 9.42 -6.69 -0.43
CA SER A 82 10.55 -7.33 -1.09
C SER A 82 10.30 -8.84 -1.26
N ALA A 83 11.33 -9.58 -1.65
CA ALA A 83 11.29 -11.04 -1.65
C ALA A 83 10.83 -11.57 -0.28
N PRO A 84 10.06 -12.66 -0.23
CA PRO A 84 9.61 -13.25 1.03
C PRO A 84 10.81 -13.77 1.86
N THR A 85 10.69 -13.65 3.19
CA THR A 85 11.65 -14.26 4.11
C THR A 85 11.47 -15.78 4.15
N GLU A 86 12.45 -16.49 4.72
CA GLU A 86 12.35 -17.94 4.92
C GLU A 86 11.14 -18.36 5.76
N ASP A 87 10.74 -17.53 6.71
CA ASP A 87 9.55 -17.78 7.53
C ASP A 87 8.26 -17.53 6.73
N GLU A 88 8.20 -16.46 5.96
CA GLU A 88 7.06 -16.17 5.08
C GLU A 88 6.85 -17.27 4.01
N LEU A 89 7.92 -17.91 3.54
CA LEU A 89 7.84 -19.03 2.58
C LEU A 89 7.20 -20.30 3.15
N LYS A 90 7.14 -20.46 4.48
CA LYS A 90 6.47 -21.59 5.14
C LYS A 90 4.95 -21.46 5.17
N HIS A 91 4.44 -20.27 4.84
CA HIS A 91 3.02 -19.94 4.91
C HIS A 91 2.40 -19.76 3.54
N ALA A 92 1.07 -19.70 3.49
CA ALA A 92 0.35 -19.33 2.27
C ALA A 92 0.76 -17.93 1.81
N TYR A 93 0.82 -17.71 0.50
CA TYR A 93 1.34 -16.47 -0.10
C TYR A 93 0.78 -15.18 0.50
N LEU A 94 -0.55 -15.12 0.73
CA LEU A 94 -1.19 -13.92 1.27
C LEU A 94 -1.00 -13.72 2.77
N TRP A 95 -0.49 -14.72 3.49
CA TRP A 95 -0.26 -14.64 4.94
C TRP A 95 0.61 -13.43 5.32
N ARG A 96 1.69 -13.19 4.59
CA ARG A 96 2.61 -12.08 4.82
C ARG A 96 1.94 -10.70 4.70
N PHE A 97 0.86 -10.58 3.97
CA PHE A 97 0.08 -9.34 3.84
C PHE A 97 -0.95 -9.24 4.96
N TRP A 98 -1.61 -10.35 5.32
CA TRP A 98 -2.49 -10.37 6.47
C TRP A 98 -1.79 -9.91 7.75
N THR A 99 -0.58 -10.37 8.01
CA THR A 99 0.21 -10.00 9.21
C THR A 99 0.66 -8.55 9.24
N ARG A 100 0.56 -7.83 8.13
CA ARG A 100 0.93 -6.41 8.01
C ARG A 100 -0.26 -5.47 8.06
N LEU A 101 -1.46 -6.00 8.09
CA LEU A 101 -2.67 -5.22 8.27
C LEU A 101 -2.89 -4.89 9.75
N PRO A 102 -3.56 -3.78 10.06
CA PRO A 102 -3.91 -3.47 11.43
C PRO A 102 -4.86 -4.54 12.00
N HIS A 103 -4.55 -5.03 13.19
CA HIS A 103 -5.37 -5.99 13.93
C HIS A 103 -5.87 -5.32 15.21
N ASP A 104 -7.10 -4.83 15.21
CA ASP A 104 -7.67 -4.15 16.39
C ASP A 104 -7.82 -5.09 17.60
N GLU A 105 -8.18 -6.36 17.37
CA GLU A 105 -8.43 -7.33 18.45
C GLU A 105 -7.15 -7.89 19.09
N MET A 106 -6.09 -8.13 18.34
CA MET A 106 -4.82 -8.64 18.88
C MET A 106 -4.10 -7.59 19.74
N ALA A 107 -4.25 -6.32 19.41
CA ALA A 107 -3.66 -5.24 20.18
C ALA A 107 -4.21 -5.15 21.60
N ASP A 108 -5.47 -5.43 21.82
CA ASP A 108 -6.10 -5.41 23.14
C ASP A 108 -5.68 -6.59 24.02
N VAL A 109 -5.48 -7.77 23.45
CA VAL A 109 -5.01 -8.97 24.19
C VAL A 109 -3.56 -8.80 24.63
N ASP A 110 -2.68 -8.34 23.75
CA ASP A 110 -1.27 -8.11 24.07
C ASP A 110 -1.09 -6.99 25.08
N ILE A 111 -1.90 -5.95 25.03
CA ILE A 111 -1.89 -4.85 26.00
C ILE A 111 -2.34 -5.32 27.38
N VAL A 112 -3.38 -6.12 27.47
CA VAL A 112 -3.84 -6.69 28.75
C VAL A 112 -2.76 -7.58 29.37
N TYR A 113 -2.14 -8.45 28.59
CA TYR A 113 -1.05 -9.30 29.04
C TYR A 113 0.16 -8.50 29.55
N LEU A 114 0.60 -7.50 28.80
CA LEU A 114 1.71 -6.61 29.17
C LEU A 114 1.39 -5.78 30.42
N SER A 115 0.15 -5.28 30.55
CA SER A 115 -0.28 -4.50 31.71
C SER A 115 -0.30 -5.34 33.00
N GLN A 116 -0.73 -6.58 32.94
CA GLN A 116 -0.72 -7.52 34.06
C GLN A 116 0.72 -7.91 34.47
N LYS A 117 1.61 -8.15 33.48
CA LYS A 117 2.98 -8.60 33.72
C LYS A 117 3.88 -7.48 34.26
N PHE A 118 3.72 -6.24 33.80
CA PHE A 118 4.66 -5.16 34.09
C PHE A 118 4.15 -4.10 35.07
N LYS A 119 2.88 -4.10 35.46
CA LYS A 119 2.26 -3.13 36.41
C LYS A 119 2.56 -1.64 36.06
N ARG A 120 2.79 -1.32 34.81
CA ARG A 120 3.19 0.03 34.35
C ARG A 120 2.12 0.66 33.47
N ASN A 121 1.13 1.28 34.08
CA ASN A 121 0.00 1.94 33.40
C ASN A 121 0.39 2.96 32.33
N LYS A 122 1.52 3.65 32.47
CA LYS A 122 1.96 4.67 31.53
C LYS A 122 2.48 4.12 30.21
N CYS A 123 3.21 3.00 30.24
CA CYS A 123 3.68 2.33 29.02
C CYS A 123 2.52 1.69 28.24
N VAL A 124 1.52 1.18 28.92
CA VAL A 124 0.33 0.58 28.31
C VAL A 124 -0.52 1.63 27.62
N ALA A 125 -0.69 2.82 28.22
CA ALA A 125 -1.43 3.92 27.58
C ALA A 125 -0.73 4.41 26.30
N LEU A 126 0.60 4.51 26.31
CA LEU A 126 1.39 4.89 25.13
C LEU A 126 1.34 3.81 24.01
N LEU A 127 1.37 2.53 24.38
CA LEU A 127 1.22 1.41 23.45
C LEU A 127 -0.20 1.38 22.86
N LYS A 128 -1.24 1.55 23.68
CA LYS A 128 -2.62 1.66 23.21
C LYS A 128 -2.78 2.80 22.21
N GLN A 129 -2.24 3.97 22.50
CA GLN A 129 -2.30 5.13 21.62
C GLN A 129 -1.55 4.88 20.30
N ARG A 130 -0.43 4.15 20.34
CA ARG A 130 0.38 3.85 19.16
C ARG A 130 -0.26 2.78 18.26
N LEU A 131 -0.91 1.77 18.84
CA LEU A 131 -1.59 0.70 18.11
C LEU A 131 -2.96 1.12 17.57
N HIS A 132 -3.67 2.01 18.28
CA HIS A 132 -4.99 2.52 17.84
C HIS A 132 -4.92 3.58 16.73
N ASN A 133 -3.77 4.24 16.53
CA ASN A 133 -3.66 5.37 15.61
C ASN A 133 -3.21 5.01 14.20
N SER A 134 -2.58 3.86 13.98
CA SER A 134 -2.11 3.46 12.65
C SER A 134 -3.24 2.79 11.86
N ARG A 135 -4.18 3.60 11.38
CA ARG A 135 -5.32 3.12 10.57
C ARG A 135 -5.12 3.31 9.07
N VAL A 136 -3.96 3.78 8.67
CA VAL A 136 -3.56 3.90 7.27
C VAL A 136 -2.37 2.98 7.03
N THR A 137 -2.56 1.98 6.19
CA THR A 137 -1.51 1.05 5.77
C THR A 137 -1.15 1.31 4.32
N ILE A 138 0.14 1.44 4.03
CA ILE A 138 0.64 1.72 2.69
C ILE A 138 1.55 0.57 2.28
N PHE A 139 1.22 -0.07 1.17
CA PHE A 139 2.06 -1.08 0.54
C PHE A 139 2.80 -0.48 -0.66
N ASP A 140 4.14 -0.39 -0.57
CA ASP A 140 5.03 -0.12 -1.70
C ASP A 140 5.42 -1.46 -2.32
N ARG A 141 4.81 -1.79 -3.45
CA ARG A 141 4.58 -3.12 -3.99
C ARG A 141 3.64 -3.94 -3.09
N SER A 142 3.06 -5.01 -3.62
CA SER A 142 1.98 -5.68 -2.89
C SER A 142 1.83 -7.16 -3.25
N TRP A 143 0.68 -7.71 -2.93
CA TRP A 143 0.25 -9.07 -3.33
C TRP A 143 0.13 -9.26 -4.83
N TYR A 144 0.10 -8.20 -5.61
CA TYR A 144 0.14 -8.31 -7.06
C TYR A 144 1.50 -8.79 -7.60
N GLY A 145 2.57 -8.72 -6.79
CA GLY A 145 3.88 -9.26 -7.15
C GLY A 145 3.84 -10.69 -7.65
N ARG A 146 2.93 -11.54 -7.13
CA ARG A 146 2.74 -12.95 -7.56
C ARG A 146 2.37 -13.06 -9.04
N VAL A 147 1.52 -12.19 -9.55
CA VAL A 147 1.05 -12.20 -10.94
C VAL A 147 1.82 -11.23 -11.84
N LEU A 148 2.73 -10.45 -11.26
CA LEU A 148 3.61 -9.50 -11.95
C LEU A 148 5.05 -10.03 -11.95
N VAL A 149 5.91 -9.49 -11.10
CA VAL A 149 7.35 -9.77 -11.09
C VAL A 149 7.64 -11.26 -10.84
N GLU A 150 6.97 -11.91 -9.90
CA GLU A 150 7.26 -13.32 -9.58
C GLU A 150 6.89 -14.26 -10.74
N ARG A 151 5.84 -13.93 -11.51
CA ARG A 151 5.48 -14.65 -12.73
C ARG A 151 6.51 -14.45 -13.83
N ILE A 152 6.94 -13.21 -14.06
CA ILE A 152 7.85 -12.85 -15.16
C ILE A 152 9.25 -13.42 -14.90
N GLU A 153 9.75 -13.29 -13.68
CA GLU A 153 11.06 -13.77 -13.26
C GLU A 153 11.10 -15.27 -12.95
N GLY A 154 9.96 -15.98 -13.08
CA GLY A 154 9.89 -17.42 -12.83
C GLY A 154 10.02 -17.81 -11.36
N PHE A 155 9.82 -16.89 -10.42
CA PHE A 155 9.86 -17.17 -8.98
C PHE A 155 8.60 -17.89 -8.48
N ALA A 156 7.49 -17.75 -9.18
CA ALA A 156 6.24 -18.47 -8.92
C ALA A 156 5.98 -19.52 -10.01
N LYS A 157 5.60 -20.73 -9.59
CA LYS A 157 5.16 -21.78 -10.52
C LYS A 157 3.87 -21.36 -11.22
N GLU A 158 3.63 -21.90 -12.42
CA GLU A 158 2.45 -21.56 -13.21
C GLU A 158 1.14 -21.75 -12.44
N ALA A 159 0.97 -22.90 -11.79
CA ALA A 159 -0.21 -23.20 -10.98
C ALA A 159 -0.42 -22.18 -9.84
N ASP A 160 0.66 -21.62 -9.28
CA ASP A 160 0.59 -20.68 -8.17
C ASP A 160 0.15 -19.29 -8.63
N TRP A 161 0.73 -18.76 -9.73
CA TRP A 161 0.33 -17.44 -10.20
C TRP A 161 -1.03 -17.46 -10.91
N GLN A 162 -1.43 -18.57 -11.54
CA GLN A 162 -2.77 -18.71 -12.09
C GLN A 162 -3.84 -18.71 -10.98
N ARG A 163 -3.61 -19.43 -9.89
CA ARG A 163 -4.49 -19.44 -8.72
C ARG A 163 -4.56 -18.07 -8.03
N ALA A 164 -3.46 -17.33 -8.04
CA ALA A 164 -3.33 -16.06 -7.33
C ALA A 164 -4.35 -15.00 -7.77
N TYR A 165 -4.81 -15.00 -9.01
CA TYR A 165 -5.86 -14.06 -9.45
C TYR A 165 -7.14 -14.19 -8.60
N GLY A 166 -7.58 -15.44 -8.38
CA GLY A 166 -8.74 -15.71 -7.55
C GLY A 166 -8.49 -15.46 -6.05
N GLU A 167 -7.29 -15.78 -5.58
CA GLU A 167 -6.89 -15.56 -4.19
C GLU A 167 -6.82 -14.07 -3.85
N ILE A 168 -6.23 -13.25 -4.72
CA ILE A 168 -6.14 -11.80 -4.56
C ILE A 168 -7.54 -11.17 -4.55
N ASN A 169 -8.42 -11.57 -5.47
CA ASN A 169 -9.78 -11.04 -5.51
C ASN A 169 -10.56 -11.36 -4.22
N ARG A 170 -10.40 -12.57 -3.68
CA ARG A 170 -11.03 -12.94 -2.40
C ARG A 170 -10.44 -12.13 -1.24
N PHE A 171 -9.12 -12.03 -1.18
CA PHE A 171 -8.42 -11.25 -0.16
C PHE A 171 -8.89 -9.78 -0.13
N GLU A 172 -8.95 -9.14 -1.29
CA GLU A 172 -9.43 -7.75 -1.38
C GLU A 172 -10.92 -7.63 -1.02
N ASN A 173 -11.74 -8.60 -1.41
CA ASN A 173 -13.14 -8.65 -1.01
C ASN A 173 -13.29 -8.78 0.52
N ASP A 174 -12.51 -9.63 1.16
CA ASP A 174 -12.52 -9.82 2.61
C ASP A 174 -12.14 -8.51 3.34
N LEU A 175 -11.14 -7.77 2.83
CA LEU A 175 -10.78 -6.46 3.36
C LEU A 175 -11.94 -5.47 3.27
N VAL A 176 -12.60 -5.41 2.12
CA VAL A 176 -13.76 -4.50 1.91
C VAL A 176 -14.94 -4.90 2.78
N GLN A 177 -15.24 -6.21 2.91
CA GLN A 177 -16.29 -6.72 3.78
C GLN A 177 -15.99 -6.45 5.26
N SER A 178 -14.71 -6.40 5.63
CA SER A 178 -14.25 -5.99 6.96
C SER A 178 -14.21 -4.45 7.14
N ASN A 179 -14.94 -3.73 6.29
CA ASN A 179 -15.09 -2.27 6.34
C ASN A 179 -13.80 -1.48 6.04
N ALA A 180 -12.79 -2.08 5.39
CA ALA A 180 -11.61 -1.36 4.93
C ALA A 180 -11.90 -0.57 3.64
N ILE A 181 -11.15 0.52 3.45
CA ILE A 181 -11.07 1.28 2.19
C ILE A 181 -9.78 0.87 1.50
N VAL A 182 -9.88 0.17 0.38
CA VAL A 182 -8.71 -0.22 -0.43
C VAL A 182 -8.59 0.70 -1.63
N VAL A 183 -7.47 1.42 -1.72
CA VAL A 183 -7.17 2.35 -2.82
C VAL A 183 -5.92 1.87 -3.53
N LYS A 184 -6.03 1.55 -4.81
CA LYS A 184 -4.94 1.01 -5.63
C LYS A 184 -4.45 2.02 -6.63
N PHE A 185 -3.12 2.21 -6.68
CA PHE A 185 -2.44 3.05 -7.64
C PHE A 185 -1.56 2.19 -8.54
N TRP A 186 -1.82 2.26 -9.83
CA TRP A 186 -0.94 1.73 -10.85
C TRP A 186 -0.20 2.89 -11.52
N LEU A 187 1.12 2.95 -11.33
CA LEU A 187 1.93 3.99 -11.94
C LEU A 187 2.60 3.42 -13.20
N ALA A 188 2.21 3.98 -14.34
CA ALA A 188 2.79 3.67 -15.63
C ALA A 188 3.53 4.88 -16.20
N ILE A 189 4.63 4.63 -16.88
CA ILE A 189 5.40 5.60 -17.67
C ILE A 189 5.76 4.96 -19.01
N SER A 190 6.13 5.75 -19.99
CA SER A 190 6.65 5.21 -21.26
C SER A 190 8.04 4.57 -21.04
N GLU A 191 8.40 3.63 -21.90
CA GLU A 191 9.74 3.02 -21.88
C GLU A 191 10.86 4.07 -22.07
N GLU A 192 10.60 5.10 -22.88
CA GLU A 192 11.53 6.21 -23.08
C GLU A 192 11.77 6.99 -21.77
N GLU A 193 10.70 7.28 -21.04
CA GLU A 193 10.79 7.99 -19.76
C GLU A 193 11.44 7.10 -18.68
N GLU A 194 11.16 5.80 -18.69
CA GLU A 194 11.80 4.85 -17.78
C GLU A 194 13.32 4.81 -18.01
N LEU A 195 13.74 4.65 -19.26
CA LEU A 195 15.16 4.65 -19.63
C LEU A 195 15.87 5.96 -19.26
N LYS A 196 15.22 7.09 -19.51
CA LYS A 196 15.72 8.41 -19.12
C LYS A 196 15.94 8.52 -17.62
N ARG A 197 14.99 8.01 -16.82
CA ARG A 197 15.09 8.04 -15.35
C ARG A 197 16.15 7.10 -14.81
N PHE A 198 16.39 5.95 -15.45
CA PHE A 198 17.49 5.07 -15.09
C PHE A 198 18.85 5.74 -15.37
N LYS A 199 19.04 6.33 -16.54
CA LYS A 199 20.28 7.07 -16.85
C LYS A 199 20.55 8.21 -15.86
N ALA A 200 19.52 8.98 -15.52
CA ALA A 200 19.66 10.05 -14.53
C ALA A 200 20.02 9.57 -13.13
N ARG A 201 19.65 8.32 -12.77
CA ARG A 201 20.05 7.70 -11.49
C ARG A 201 21.50 7.25 -11.49
N GLU A 202 22.01 6.73 -12.61
CA GLU A 202 23.42 6.33 -12.75
C GLU A 202 24.37 7.54 -12.61
N GLU A 203 23.92 8.71 -13.01
CA GLU A 203 24.66 9.97 -12.90
C GLU A 203 24.57 10.62 -11.49
N THR A 204 23.70 10.10 -10.63
CA THR A 204 23.51 10.66 -9.27
C THR A 204 24.20 9.75 -8.26
N PRO A 205 25.22 10.23 -7.53
CA PRO A 205 25.96 9.44 -6.56
C PRO A 205 25.13 9.01 -5.34
#